data_79549e51cdbe07063e98185d31fd795f
#
_entry.id   79549e51cdbe07063e98185d31fd795f
#
_cell.length_a   1.000
_cell.length_b   1.000
_cell.length_c   1.000
_cell.angle_alpha   90.00
_cell.angle_beta   90.00
_cell.angle_gamma   90.00
#
_symmetry.space_group_name_H-M   'P 1'
#
loop_
_entity.id
_entity.type
_entity.pdbx_description
1 polymer ?
#
loop_
_entity_poly.entity_id
_entity_poly.type
_entity_poly.pdbx_seq_one_letter_code
_entity_poly.pdbx_strand_id
1 'polypeptide(L)'
;MRKRPLHTVAMLLALLTLVMLPTVAQASTTQRIYRLYNQWNGDHLFTRDSGERTDLMGRGWSDEGTAWEAPASGTSVWRLYNPWSGEHLYTTDKAEYDNLASRGWSREGVSLHSGGKAPVYRLYNKWLTAGTHLYTTDKAEYDRLAKIGWSGEGVKLYAEGSSSGGSNPGKPSKYANGQRLFESLGVNVGALASQAEAKGYTAAAGYTLVDADNPKSAFHLDNIRKALTIVDQTNAARAARGLSELKVTPTLMAQSAIQTNVGTKLLWHPEIFSVGENLAWGCAHDRAVDVWMGEEAVYSAYVAEHPDRRLAWENANSLHNWSLAYPSEYLRMGHYLNIINPYYVAMGAAYSRLNTQWDDFEGEVFTLSLPSGERTYTTAEFRALLG
;
A
#
# COMPACT_ATOMS: atom_id res chain seq x y z
N MET A 1 -13.07 89.66 -43.75
CA MET A 1 -13.69 88.82 -42.75
C MET A 1 -13.69 87.37 -43.28
N ARG A 2 -12.75 86.50 -42.85
CA ARG A 2 -12.62 85.13 -43.32
C ARG A 2 -13.16 84.21 -42.25
N LYS A 3 -14.18 83.42 -42.55
CA LYS A 3 -14.75 82.38 -41.71
C LYS A 3 -13.89 81.16 -41.87
N ARG A 4 -13.41 80.56 -40.72
CA ARG A 4 -12.72 79.24 -40.66
C ARG A 4 -13.77 78.15 -40.45
N PRO A 5 -13.65 77.01 -41.12
CA PRO A 5 -14.53 75.86 -40.84
C PRO A 5 -14.04 74.99 -39.62
N LEU A 6 -15.00 74.57 -38.84
CA LEU A 6 -14.82 73.61 -37.77
C LEU A 6 -14.59 72.22 -38.37
N HIS A 7 -13.51 71.53 -37.95
CA HIS A 7 -13.32 70.13 -38.26
C HIS A 7 -13.90 69.29 -37.09
N THR A 8 -14.95 68.56 -37.42
CA THR A 8 -15.54 67.57 -36.52
C THR A 8 -14.71 66.29 -36.63
N VAL A 9 -14.02 65.87 -35.53
CA VAL A 9 -13.33 64.59 -35.42
C VAL A 9 -14.36 63.55 -34.96
N ALA A 10 -14.73 62.65 -35.83
CA ALA A 10 -15.55 61.47 -35.48
C ALA A 10 -14.65 60.43 -34.86
N MET A 11 -14.85 60.18 -33.56
CA MET A 11 -14.16 59.12 -32.80
C MET A 11 -14.91 57.80 -33.02
N LEU A 12 -14.31 56.85 -33.76
CA LEU A 12 -14.84 55.55 -34.02
C LEU A 12 -14.51 54.63 -32.73
N LEU A 13 -15.53 54.35 -31.91
CA LEU A 13 -15.42 53.39 -30.83
C LEU A 13 -15.57 52.00 -31.45
N ALA A 14 -14.46 51.26 -31.59
CA ALA A 14 -14.49 49.81 -31.90
C ALA A 14 -14.88 49.03 -30.66
N LEU A 15 -16.11 48.54 -30.63
CA LEU A 15 -16.59 47.61 -29.58
C LEU A 15 -16.00 46.23 -29.85
N LEU A 16 -14.94 45.84 -29.07
CA LEU A 16 -14.38 44.50 -29.11
C LEU A 16 -15.30 43.57 -28.30
N THR A 17 -16.23 42.88 -28.97
CA THR A 17 -17.02 41.81 -28.34
C THR A 17 -16.13 40.60 -28.16
N LEU A 18 -15.66 40.38 -26.91
CA LEU A 18 -14.98 39.17 -26.51
C LEU A 18 -15.99 38.02 -26.54
N VAL A 19 -15.98 37.21 -27.58
CA VAL A 19 -16.76 35.97 -27.65
C VAL A 19 -16.12 35.00 -26.69
N MET A 20 -16.69 34.84 -25.50
CA MET A 20 -16.39 33.72 -24.59
C MET A 20 -16.91 32.44 -25.24
N LEU A 21 -16.01 31.68 -25.88
CA LEU A 21 -16.31 30.32 -26.29
C LEU A 21 -16.46 29.49 -25.00
N PRO A 22 -17.51 28.68 -24.85
CA PRO A 22 -17.62 27.79 -23.73
C PRO A 22 -16.42 26.84 -23.78
N THR A 23 -15.58 26.81 -22.73
CA THR A 23 -14.60 25.76 -22.52
C THR A 23 -15.38 24.47 -22.31
N VAL A 24 -15.46 23.67 -23.37
CA VAL A 24 -15.93 22.30 -23.23
C VAL A 24 -14.96 21.61 -22.25
N ALA A 25 -15.45 21.24 -21.08
CA ALA A 25 -14.70 20.42 -20.16
C ALA A 25 -14.29 19.15 -20.91
N GLN A 26 -13.00 19.04 -21.24
CA GLN A 26 -12.48 17.89 -21.94
C GLN A 26 -12.63 16.71 -20.97
N ALA A 27 -13.45 15.73 -21.33
CA ALA A 27 -13.60 14.51 -20.56
C ALA A 27 -12.19 13.92 -20.31
N SER A 28 -11.94 13.42 -19.11
CA SER A 28 -10.66 12.81 -18.75
C SER A 28 -10.24 11.83 -19.85
N THR A 29 -9.08 12.08 -20.44
CA THR A 29 -8.53 11.23 -21.50
C THR A 29 -7.90 9.95 -20.94
N THR A 30 -7.94 9.77 -19.63
CA THR A 30 -7.35 8.62 -18.90
C THR A 30 -8.38 7.81 -18.13
N GLN A 31 -8.08 6.55 -17.94
CA GLN A 31 -8.86 5.58 -17.17
C GLN A 31 -7.96 4.92 -16.14
N ARG A 32 -8.43 4.85 -14.92
CA ARG A 32 -7.72 4.17 -13.84
C ARG A 32 -7.78 2.66 -14.02
N ILE A 33 -6.62 2.00 -13.93
CA ILE A 33 -6.53 0.55 -13.95
C ILE A 33 -6.24 0.07 -12.54
N TYR A 34 -7.14 -0.71 -12.00
CA TYR A 34 -7.01 -1.34 -10.69
C TYR A 34 -6.28 -2.67 -10.80
N ARG A 35 -5.48 -3.00 -9.78
CA ARG A 35 -4.83 -4.31 -9.62
C ARG A 35 -5.48 -5.04 -8.46
N LEU A 36 -5.86 -6.29 -8.71
CA LEU A 36 -6.41 -7.20 -7.72
C LEU A 36 -5.58 -8.47 -7.70
N TYR A 37 -5.34 -9.01 -6.52
CA TYR A 37 -4.57 -10.22 -6.30
C TYR A 37 -5.47 -11.36 -5.82
N ASN A 38 -5.33 -12.51 -6.45
CA ASN A 38 -6.01 -13.73 -6.07
C ASN A 38 -5.10 -14.59 -5.18
N GLN A 39 -5.37 -14.58 -3.88
CA GLN A 39 -4.55 -15.29 -2.89
C GLN A 39 -4.56 -16.83 -3.05
N TRP A 40 -5.53 -17.41 -3.75
CA TRP A 40 -5.62 -18.88 -3.90
C TRP A 40 -4.80 -19.42 -5.05
N ASN A 41 -4.58 -18.63 -6.09
CA ASN A 41 -3.82 -19.08 -7.26
C ASN A 41 -2.67 -18.14 -7.67
N GLY A 42 -2.51 -16.99 -6.98
CA GLY A 42 -1.45 -16.03 -7.25
C GLY A 42 -1.68 -15.13 -8.48
N ASP A 43 -2.87 -15.17 -9.09
CA ASP A 43 -3.17 -14.36 -10.27
C ASP A 43 -3.34 -12.87 -9.91
N HIS A 44 -2.91 -12.00 -10.84
CA HIS A 44 -3.14 -10.57 -10.78
C HIS A 44 -4.06 -10.15 -11.90
N LEU A 45 -5.26 -9.68 -11.56
CA LEU A 45 -6.21 -9.14 -12.50
C LEU A 45 -6.12 -7.61 -12.55
N PHE A 46 -6.09 -7.07 -13.77
CA PHE A 46 -6.05 -5.63 -14.04
C PHE A 46 -7.34 -5.21 -14.74
N THR A 47 -8.08 -4.28 -14.12
CA THR A 47 -9.36 -3.83 -14.67
C THR A 47 -9.56 -2.33 -14.52
N ARG A 48 -10.28 -1.73 -15.46
CA ARG A 48 -10.82 -0.37 -15.37
C ARG A 48 -12.22 -0.35 -14.77
N ASP A 49 -12.87 -1.51 -14.68
CA ASP A 49 -14.26 -1.64 -14.22
C ASP A 49 -14.32 -1.72 -12.71
N SER A 50 -14.89 -0.69 -12.08
CA SER A 50 -15.10 -0.65 -10.63
C SER A 50 -16.11 -1.67 -10.14
N GLY A 51 -17.04 -2.13 -10.99
CA GLY A 51 -17.98 -3.21 -10.69
C GLY A 51 -17.25 -4.55 -10.59
N GLU A 52 -16.42 -4.90 -11.60
CA GLU A 52 -15.58 -6.09 -11.57
C GLU A 52 -14.63 -6.08 -10.35
N ARG A 53 -14.02 -4.92 -10.05
CA ARG A 53 -13.20 -4.75 -8.84
C ARG A 53 -13.98 -5.10 -7.58
N THR A 54 -15.18 -4.54 -7.42
CA THR A 54 -16.03 -4.77 -6.23
C THR A 54 -16.48 -6.23 -6.13
N ASP A 55 -16.86 -6.85 -7.24
CA ASP A 55 -17.25 -8.25 -7.28
C ASP A 55 -16.13 -9.19 -6.89
N LEU A 56 -14.92 -8.93 -7.38
CA LEU A 56 -13.74 -9.73 -7.04
C LEU A 56 -13.35 -9.58 -5.57
N MET A 57 -13.40 -8.37 -5.02
CA MET A 57 -13.22 -8.14 -3.58
C MET A 57 -14.26 -8.92 -2.76
N GLY A 58 -15.52 -8.90 -3.19
CA GLY A 58 -16.60 -9.69 -2.56
C GLY A 58 -16.38 -11.21 -2.62
N ARG A 59 -15.54 -11.68 -3.55
CA ARG A 59 -15.11 -13.08 -3.68
C ARG A 59 -13.77 -13.36 -2.97
N GLY A 60 -13.23 -12.39 -2.23
CA GLY A 60 -12.01 -12.54 -1.43
C GLY A 60 -10.71 -12.23 -2.16
N TRP A 61 -10.74 -11.58 -3.34
CA TRP A 61 -9.53 -11.04 -3.95
C TRP A 61 -9.06 -9.82 -3.16
N SER A 62 -7.77 -9.66 -3.03
CA SER A 62 -7.16 -8.49 -2.40
C SER A 62 -7.08 -7.34 -3.40
N ASP A 63 -7.56 -6.16 -3.00
CA ASP A 63 -7.45 -4.95 -3.80
C ASP A 63 -6.09 -4.28 -3.56
N GLU A 64 -5.24 -4.27 -4.56
CA GLU A 64 -3.92 -3.63 -4.52
C GLU A 64 -3.94 -2.17 -5.03
N GLY A 65 -5.14 -1.62 -5.22
CA GLY A 65 -5.32 -0.22 -5.60
C GLY A 65 -5.14 0.04 -7.09
N THR A 66 -4.66 1.25 -7.42
CA THR A 66 -4.45 1.65 -8.81
C THR A 66 -3.07 1.21 -9.31
N ALA A 67 -3.05 0.36 -10.33
CA ALA A 67 -1.81 -0.06 -10.97
C ALA A 67 -1.20 1.06 -11.85
N TRP A 68 -2.02 1.72 -12.68
CA TRP A 68 -1.64 2.87 -13.52
C TRP A 68 -2.87 3.60 -14.07
N GLU A 69 -2.62 4.75 -14.69
CA GLU A 69 -3.60 5.44 -15.54
C GLU A 69 -3.37 5.02 -17.01
N ALA A 70 -4.37 4.43 -17.64
CA ALA A 70 -4.33 4.08 -19.06
C ALA A 70 -5.07 5.14 -19.90
N PRO A 71 -4.71 5.34 -21.18
CA PRO A 71 -5.50 6.21 -22.05
C PRO A 71 -6.91 5.63 -22.27
N ALA A 72 -7.89 6.51 -22.45
CA ALA A 72 -9.27 6.11 -22.74
C ALA A 72 -9.41 5.47 -24.12
N SER A 73 -8.47 5.76 -25.04
CA SER A 73 -8.39 5.22 -26.39
C SER A 73 -6.92 5.05 -26.81
N GLY A 74 -6.65 4.18 -27.76
CA GLY A 74 -5.29 3.90 -28.23
C GLY A 74 -5.16 2.48 -28.71
N THR A 75 -3.96 1.90 -28.58
CA THR A 75 -3.73 0.50 -28.95
C THR A 75 -4.52 -0.41 -28.04
N SER A 76 -5.36 -1.30 -28.61
CA SER A 76 -6.15 -2.25 -27.83
C SER A 76 -5.26 -3.20 -27.05
N VAL A 77 -5.59 -3.39 -25.77
CA VAL A 77 -5.00 -4.43 -24.93
C VAL A 77 -6.08 -5.49 -24.71
N TRP A 78 -5.84 -6.66 -25.25
CA TRP A 78 -6.74 -7.79 -25.11
C TRP A 78 -6.46 -8.57 -23.85
N ARG A 79 -7.53 -9.01 -23.16
CA ARG A 79 -7.46 -9.90 -22.02
C ARG A 79 -7.88 -11.31 -22.41
N LEU A 80 -7.14 -12.29 -21.89
CA LEU A 80 -7.46 -13.70 -21.99
C LEU A 80 -7.50 -14.32 -20.61
N TYR A 81 -8.37 -15.31 -20.45
CA TYR A 81 -8.51 -16.11 -19.25
C TYR A 81 -8.12 -17.56 -19.52
N ASN A 82 -7.27 -18.12 -18.69
CA ASN A 82 -6.90 -19.53 -18.73
C ASN A 82 -7.84 -20.35 -17.83
N PRO A 83 -8.78 -21.15 -18.38
CA PRO A 83 -9.76 -21.86 -17.57
C PRO A 83 -9.19 -23.00 -16.73
N TRP A 84 -7.94 -23.43 -16.98
CA TRP A 84 -7.31 -24.50 -16.19
C TRP A 84 -6.50 -23.97 -15.01
N SER A 85 -5.86 -22.81 -15.15
CA SER A 85 -5.06 -22.20 -14.09
C SER A 85 -5.78 -21.05 -13.38
N GLY A 86 -6.82 -20.47 -13.98
CA GLY A 86 -7.49 -19.28 -13.49
C GLY A 86 -6.70 -17.98 -13.70
N GLU A 87 -5.69 -18.01 -14.55
CA GLU A 87 -4.79 -16.88 -14.82
C GLU A 87 -5.34 -15.96 -15.90
N HIS A 88 -5.06 -14.64 -15.76
CA HIS A 88 -5.34 -13.65 -16.80
C HIS A 88 -4.05 -13.15 -17.46
N LEU A 89 -4.09 -13.01 -18.79
CA LEU A 89 -2.99 -12.44 -19.58
C LEU A 89 -3.49 -11.25 -20.40
N TYR A 90 -2.63 -10.22 -20.47
CA TYR A 90 -2.90 -8.98 -21.20
C TYR A 90 -1.87 -8.77 -22.29
N THR A 91 -2.31 -8.46 -23.50
CA THR A 91 -1.40 -8.26 -24.62
C THR A 91 -1.90 -7.24 -25.64
N THR A 92 -0.97 -6.50 -26.22
CA THR A 92 -1.21 -5.70 -27.42
C THR A 92 -0.90 -6.46 -28.71
N ASP A 93 -0.31 -7.66 -28.57
CA ASP A 93 0.04 -8.52 -29.71
C ASP A 93 -1.16 -9.40 -30.08
N LYS A 94 -1.77 -9.11 -31.24
CA LYS A 94 -2.90 -9.87 -31.77
C LYS A 94 -2.53 -11.33 -32.10
N ALA A 95 -1.28 -11.60 -32.46
CA ALA A 95 -0.82 -12.94 -32.74
C ALA A 95 -0.70 -13.77 -31.46
N GLU A 96 -0.18 -13.19 -30.38
CA GLU A 96 -0.17 -13.82 -29.03
C GLU A 96 -1.60 -14.13 -28.58
N TYR A 97 -2.51 -13.14 -28.71
CA TYR A 97 -3.93 -13.30 -28.35
C TYR A 97 -4.60 -14.45 -29.09
N ASP A 98 -4.42 -14.55 -30.41
CA ASP A 98 -5.04 -15.61 -31.24
C ASP A 98 -4.38 -16.98 -30.99
N ASN A 99 -3.07 -17.01 -30.77
CA ASN A 99 -2.34 -18.24 -30.46
C ASN A 99 -2.82 -18.85 -29.13
N LEU A 100 -2.90 -18.03 -28.05
CA LEU A 100 -3.38 -18.51 -26.76
C LEU A 100 -4.84 -18.98 -26.84
N ALA A 101 -5.69 -18.26 -27.54
CA ALA A 101 -7.08 -18.68 -27.76
C ALA A 101 -7.19 -20.01 -28.51
N SER A 102 -6.32 -20.24 -29.52
CA SER A 102 -6.28 -21.53 -30.23
C SER A 102 -5.83 -22.70 -29.33
N ARG A 103 -5.16 -22.40 -28.23
CA ARG A 103 -4.75 -23.37 -27.20
C ARG A 103 -5.77 -23.51 -26.07
N GLY A 104 -6.96 -22.93 -26.22
CA GLY A 104 -8.07 -23.08 -25.28
C GLY A 104 -8.23 -21.96 -24.22
N TRP A 105 -7.42 -20.88 -24.29
CA TRP A 105 -7.68 -19.71 -23.47
C TRP A 105 -8.97 -19.00 -23.93
N SER A 106 -9.76 -18.54 -22.99
CA SER A 106 -11.00 -17.80 -23.26
C SER A 106 -10.67 -16.34 -23.60
N ARG A 107 -11.26 -15.86 -24.70
CA ARG A 107 -11.15 -14.46 -25.10
C ARG A 107 -12.10 -13.60 -24.28
N GLU A 108 -11.58 -12.58 -23.59
CA GLU A 108 -12.38 -11.61 -22.85
C GLU A 108 -12.47 -10.24 -23.55
N GLY A 109 -11.85 -10.13 -24.73
CA GLY A 109 -11.93 -8.92 -25.55
C GLY A 109 -10.93 -7.83 -25.15
N VAL A 110 -11.25 -6.58 -25.50
CA VAL A 110 -10.42 -5.42 -25.17
C VAL A 110 -10.76 -4.95 -23.76
N SER A 111 -9.80 -5.11 -22.81
CA SER A 111 -10.00 -4.71 -21.43
C SER A 111 -9.57 -3.28 -21.15
N LEU A 112 -8.50 -2.82 -21.80
CA LEU A 112 -7.96 -1.46 -21.65
C LEU A 112 -7.24 -1.03 -22.93
N HIS A 113 -6.65 0.17 -22.92
CA HIS A 113 -5.86 0.67 -24.04
C HIS A 113 -4.43 0.99 -23.58
N SER A 114 -3.49 0.80 -24.49
CA SER A 114 -2.09 1.18 -24.37
C SER A 114 -1.83 2.47 -25.17
N GLY A 115 -1.05 3.36 -24.58
CA GLY A 115 -0.63 4.64 -25.13
C GLY A 115 0.11 5.42 -24.05
N GLY A 116 0.50 6.66 -24.28
CA GLY A 116 1.23 7.43 -23.30
C GLY A 116 2.72 7.11 -23.24
N LYS A 117 3.40 7.49 -22.14
CA LYS A 117 4.87 7.49 -22.06
C LYS A 117 5.44 6.58 -20.99
N ALA A 118 4.63 6.14 -20.03
CA ALA A 118 5.11 5.30 -18.94
C ALA A 118 5.13 3.82 -19.36
N PRO A 119 6.29 3.15 -19.36
CA PRO A 119 6.37 1.75 -19.72
C PRO A 119 5.66 0.87 -18.68
N VAL A 120 4.93 -0.14 -19.15
CA VAL A 120 4.41 -1.24 -18.33
C VAL A 120 5.17 -2.49 -18.69
N TYR A 121 5.91 -3.00 -17.76
CA TYR A 121 6.74 -4.20 -17.90
C TYR A 121 5.92 -5.44 -17.63
N ARG A 122 6.22 -6.53 -18.35
CA ARG A 122 5.69 -7.87 -18.08
C ARG A 122 6.82 -8.78 -17.62
N LEU A 123 6.51 -9.60 -16.60
CA LEU A 123 7.38 -10.67 -16.11
C LEU A 123 6.64 -12.00 -16.20
N TYR A 124 7.39 -13.06 -16.42
CA TYR A 124 6.91 -14.43 -16.44
C TYR A 124 7.64 -15.28 -15.41
N ASN A 125 6.91 -16.06 -14.63
CA ASN A 125 7.48 -17.01 -13.68
C ASN A 125 7.11 -18.45 -14.06
N LYS A 126 8.06 -19.15 -14.65
CA LYS A 126 7.89 -20.53 -15.13
C LYS A 126 7.70 -21.58 -14.01
N TRP A 127 7.94 -21.20 -12.77
CA TRP A 127 7.81 -22.10 -11.61
C TRP A 127 6.40 -22.10 -11.01
N LEU A 128 5.58 -21.15 -11.39
CA LEU A 128 4.18 -21.06 -10.98
C LEU A 128 3.29 -21.81 -11.95
N THR A 129 2.19 -22.36 -11.45
CA THR A 129 1.15 -23.05 -12.24
C THR A 129 -0.04 -22.14 -12.56
N ALA A 130 -0.16 -21.06 -11.85
CA ALA A 130 -1.14 -19.99 -12.07
C ALA A 130 -0.51 -18.66 -11.61
N GLY A 131 -1.05 -17.52 -12.03
CA GLY A 131 -0.46 -16.21 -11.72
C GLY A 131 0.96 -16.09 -12.27
N THR A 132 1.21 -16.69 -13.44
CA THR A 132 2.56 -16.80 -14.01
C THR A 132 3.05 -15.48 -14.60
N HIS A 133 2.14 -14.52 -14.87
CA HIS A 133 2.49 -13.21 -15.42
C HIS A 133 2.14 -12.08 -14.46
N LEU A 134 3.06 -11.12 -14.34
CA LEU A 134 2.85 -9.87 -13.60
C LEU A 134 3.12 -8.68 -14.51
N TYR A 135 2.32 -7.62 -14.33
CA TYR A 135 2.46 -6.33 -15.03
C TYR A 135 2.71 -5.23 -14.03
N THR A 136 3.72 -4.39 -14.29
CA THR A 136 4.06 -3.28 -13.40
C THR A 136 4.63 -2.09 -14.16
N THR A 137 4.33 -0.88 -13.69
CA THR A 137 5.02 0.34 -14.11
C THR A 137 6.26 0.61 -13.25
N ASP A 138 6.40 -0.10 -12.12
CA ASP A 138 7.55 0.05 -11.22
C ASP A 138 8.75 -0.76 -11.73
N LYS A 139 9.74 -0.04 -12.25
CA LYS A 139 10.98 -0.67 -12.73
C LYS A 139 11.76 -1.36 -11.60
N ALA A 140 11.64 -0.88 -10.37
CA ALA A 140 12.32 -1.50 -9.22
C ALA A 140 11.67 -2.84 -8.87
N GLU A 141 10.32 -2.93 -8.90
CA GLU A 141 9.60 -4.20 -8.77
C GLU A 141 10.00 -5.19 -9.87
N TYR A 142 10.03 -4.72 -11.13
CA TYR A 142 10.48 -5.54 -12.27
C TYR A 142 11.90 -6.09 -12.06
N ASP A 143 12.87 -5.24 -11.69
CA ASP A 143 14.27 -5.64 -11.52
C ASP A 143 14.44 -6.58 -10.32
N ARG A 144 13.69 -6.35 -9.23
CA ARG A 144 13.70 -7.22 -8.05
C ARG A 144 13.20 -8.62 -8.37
N LEU A 145 12.05 -8.72 -9.05
CA LEU A 145 11.49 -10.01 -9.44
C LEU A 145 12.40 -10.75 -10.40
N ALA A 146 13.03 -10.07 -11.36
CA ALA A 146 13.98 -10.67 -12.27
C ALA A 146 15.19 -11.27 -11.51
N LYS A 147 15.69 -10.60 -10.45
CA LYS A 147 16.79 -11.13 -9.62
C LYS A 147 16.43 -12.38 -8.84
N ILE A 148 15.16 -12.57 -8.47
CA ILE A 148 14.69 -13.74 -7.73
C ILE A 148 14.14 -14.86 -8.64
N GLY A 149 14.39 -14.78 -9.96
CA GLY A 149 14.16 -15.87 -10.89
C GLY A 149 12.96 -15.71 -11.83
N TRP A 150 12.25 -14.57 -11.81
CA TRP A 150 11.28 -14.25 -12.85
C TRP A 150 11.98 -13.89 -14.15
N SER A 151 11.43 -14.29 -15.27
CA SER A 151 11.91 -13.91 -16.60
C SER A 151 11.29 -12.58 -16.99
N GLY A 152 12.11 -11.55 -17.15
CA GLY A 152 11.67 -10.27 -17.65
C GLY A 152 11.34 -10.33 -19.13
N GLU A 153 10.12 -10.00 -19.51
CA GLU A 153 9.68 -9.97 -20.91
C GLU A 153 9.70 -8.57 -21.53
N GLY A 154 10.21 -7.59 -20.78
CA GLY A 154 10.34 -6.21 -21.20
C GLY A 154 9.03 -5.43 -21.17
N VAL A 155 8.99 -4.30 -21.91
CA VAL A 155 7.81 -3.45 -22.01
C VAL A 155 6.79 -4.07 -22.96
N LYS A 156 5.56 -4.26 -22.50
CA LYS A 156 4.46 -4.85 -23.31
C LYS A 156 3.36 -3.85 -23.65
N LEU A 157 3.18 -2.84 -22.82
CA LEU A 157 2.23 -1.74 -23.05
C LEU A 157 2.76 -0.44 -22.44
N TYR A 158 2.05 0.66 -22.71
CA TYR A 158 2.38 1.97 -22.16
C TYR A 158 1.17 2.56 -21.45
N ALA A 159 1.40 3.13 -20.29
CA ALA A 159 0.44 3.89 -19.51
C ALA A 159 0.60 5.40 -19.77
N GLU A 160 -0.42 6.20 -19.47
CA GLU A 160 -0.32 7.67 -19.52
C GLU A 160 0.57 8.20 -18.40
N GLY A 161 0.52 7.58 -17.25
CA GLY A 161 1.39 7.86 -16.12
C GLY A 161 1.72 6.60 -15.37
N SER A 162 2.91 6.53 -14.79
CA SER A 162 3.23 5.52 -13.79
C SER A 162 2.55 5.92 -12.49
N SER A 163 1.67 5.08 -11.95
CA SER A 163 1.53 5.05 -10.51
C SER A 163 2.76 4.29 -9.98
N SER A 164 3.72 4.99 -9.41
CA SER A 164 4.74 4.37 -8.60
C SER A 164 4.02 3.56 -7.50
N GLY A 165 4.02 2.23 -7.64
CA GLY A 165 3.48 1.23 -6.73
C GLY A 165 2.28 1.64 -5.90
N GLY A 166 1.06 1.26 -6.33
CA GLY A 166 -0.12 1.13 -5.48
C GLY A 166 -0.58 2.32 -4.63
N SER A 167 -0.23 3.56 -5.00
CA SER A 167 -0.85 4.73 -4.41
C SER A 167 -1.61 5.49 -5.50
N ASN A 168 -2.91 5.62 -5.32
CA ASN A 168 -3.71 6.64 -5.98
C ASN A 168 -2.88 7.94 -6.00
N PRO A 169 -2.61 8.61 -7.15
CA PRO A 169 -2.25 10.00 -7.11
C PRO A 169 -3.49 10.74 -6.65
N GLY A 170 -3.79 10.60 -5.36
CA GLY A 170 -4.75 11.42 -4.68
C GLY A 170 -4.33 12.86 -4.92
N LYS A 171 -5.31 13.75 -4.89
CA LYS A 171 -5.10 15.18 -4.71
C LYS A 171 -3.78 15.36 -3.93
N PRO A 172 -2.82 16.18 -4.40
CA PRO A 172 -1.54 16.33 -3.72
C PRO A 172 -1.76 16.44 -2.23
N SER A 173 -1.09 15.62 -1.44
CA SER A 173 -1.23 15.68 0.00
C SER A 173 -1.00 17.13 0.42
N LYS A 174 -1.87 17.67 1.27
CA LYS A 174 -1.68 19.00 1.85
C LYS A 174 -0.46 19.06 2.78
N TYR A 175 0.15 17.92 3.07
CA TYR A 175 1.34 17.79 3.90
C TYR A 175 2.58 17.56 3.04
N ALA A 176 3.68 18.22 3.40
CA ALA A 176 4.95 18.08 2.70
C ALA A 176 5.53 16.67 2.87
N ASN A 177 5.38 16.07 4.07
CA ASN A 177 5.85 14.73 4.42
C ASN A 177 5.09 14.19 5.63
N GLY A 178 5.39 12.94 6.04
CA GLY A 178 4.72 12.27 7.15
C GLY A 178 4.97 12.90 8.51
N GLN A 179 6.14 13.47 8.76
CA GLN A 179 6.38 14.20 10.00
C GLN A 179 5.40 15.37 10.13
N ARG A 180 5.25 16.18 9.07
CA ARG A 180 4.30 17.30 9.04
C ARG A 180 2.84 16.85 9.15
N LEU A 181 2.52 15.71 8.57
CA LEU A 181 1.21 15.09 8.77
C LEU A 181 0.97 14.80 10.26
N PHE A 182 1.85 14.06 10.91
CA PHE A 182 1.68 13.67 12.31
C PHE A 182 1.67 14.89 13.25
N GLU A 183 2.57 15.85 13.05
CA GLU A 183 2.60 17.11 13.81
C GLU A 183 1.28 17.90 13.68
N SER A 184 0.70 17.96 12.48
CA SER A 184 -0.58 18.62 12.24
C SER A 184 -1.77 17.92 12.90
N LEU A 185 -1.62 16.64 13.19
CA LEU A 185 -2.60 15.82 13.92
C LEU A 185 -2.34 15.80 15.44
N GLY A 186 -1.41 16.63 15.92
CA GLY A 186 -1.13 16.83 17.35
C GLY A 186 -0.03 15.94 17.92
N VAL A 187 0.66 15.14 17.09
CA VAL A 187 1.77 14.30 17.56
C VAL A 187 3.04 15.11 17.72
N ASN A 188 3.66 15.05 18.88
CA ASN A 188 5.00 15.60 19.08
C ASN A 188 6.06 14.56 18.63
N VAL A 189 6.36 14.55 17.32
CA VAL A 189 7.31 13.60 16.73
C VAL A 189 8.72 13.75 17.33
N GLY A 190 9.13 14.98 17.66
CA GLY A 190 10.41 15.23 18.33
C GLY A 190 10.50 14.58 19.71
N ALA A 191 9.42 14.64 20.52
CA ALA A 191 9.38 13.98 21.82
C ALA A 191 9.42 12.43 21.68
N LEU A 192 8.79 11.87 20.65
CA LEU A 192 8.89 10.43 20.37
C LEU A 192 10.31 10.03 19.95
N ALA A 193 10.96 10.83 19.10
CA ALA A 193 12.35 10.59 18.70
C ALA A 193 13.30 10.67 19.92
N SER A 194 13.10 11.63 20.83
CA SER A 194 13.89 11.75 22.06
C SER A 194 13.77 10.54 22.99
N GLN A 195 12.62 9.83 23.00
CA GLN A 195 12.49 8.56 23.73
C GLN A 195 13.38 7.46 23.12
N ALA A 196 13.49 7.41 21.79
CA ALA A 196 14.39 6.48 21.10
C ALA A 196 15.88 6.83 21.38
N GLU A 197 16.21 8.12 21.34
CA GLU A 197 17.57 8.61 21.67
C GLU A 197 17.96 8.27 23.10
N ALA A 198 17.06 8.39 24.05
CA ALA A 198 17.29 8.02 25.46
C ALA A 198 17.59 6.53 25.64
N LYS A 199 17.17 5.68 24.70
CA LYS A 199 17.52 4.25 24.63
C LYS A 199 18.79 3.97 23.84
N GLY A 200 19.49 5.00 23.36
CA GLY A 200 20.75 4.87 22.61
C GLY A 200 20.58 4.79 21.09
N TYR A 201 19.37 4.87 20.57
CA TYR A 201 19.13 4.86 19.13
C TYR A 201 19.34 6.27 18.55
N THR A 202 20.59 6.68 18.38
CA THR A 202 20.95 8.03 17.95
C THR A 202 21.49 8.05 16.53
N ALA A 203 21.48 9.23 15.89
CA ALA A 203 22.10 9.42 14.59
C ALA A 203 23.62 9.17 14.66
N ALA A 204 24.29 9.53 15.76
CA ALA A 204 25.70 9.25 15.98
C ALA A 204 26.00 7.74 16.05
N ALA A 205 25.07 6.94 16.56
CA ALA A 205 25.12 5.49 16.51
C ALA A 205 24.65 4.92 15.15
N GLY A 206 24.33 5.77 14.18
CA GLY A 206 23.96 5.43 12.81
C GLY A 206 22.51 4.94 12.68
N TYR A 207 21.61 5.31 13.58
CA TYR A 207 20.18 5.05 13.45
C TYR A 207 19.48 6.23 12.77
N THR A 208 18.49 5.91 11.94
CA THR A 208 17.56 6.87 11.37
C THR A 208 16.24 6.78 12.14
N LEU A 209 15.85 7.83 12.85
CA LEU A 209 14.59 7.89 13.59
C LEU A 209 13.49 8.50 12.73
N VAL A 210 13.73 9.73 12.25
CA VAL A 210 12.81 10.51 11.45
C VAL A 210 13.59 11.10 10.29
N ASP A 211 13.36 10.61 9.07
CA ASP A 211 13.92 11.13 7.83
C ASP A 211 12.79 11.20 6.81
N ALA A 212 11.94 12.22 7.01
CA ALA A 212 10.62 12.26 6.39
C ALA A 212 10.65 12.57 4.88
N ASP A 213 11.73 13.12 4.37
CA ASP A 213 11.92 13.43 2.95
C ASP A 213 12.62 12.28 2.19
N ASN A 214 13.15 11.29 2.91
CA ASN A 214 13.76 10.11 2.32
C ASN A 214 12.68 9.13 1.87
N PRO A 215 12.61 8.80 0.56
CA PRO A 215 11.59 7.90 0.03
C PRO A 215 11.66 6.46 0.57
N LYS A 216 12.73 6.13 1.30
CA LYS A 216 12.90 4.83 1.96
C LYS A 216 12.43 4.82 3.42
N SER A 217 12.27 5.98 4.04
CA SER A 217 11.88 6.10 5.45
C SER A 217 10.40 5.82 5.66
N ALA A 218 10.05 5.26 6.82
CA ALA A 218 8.66 5.07 7.24
C ALA A 218 7.86 6.39 7.38
N PHE A 219 8.54 7.54 7.46
CA PHE A 219 7.91 8.86 7.47
C PHE A 219 7.64 9.44 6.09
N HIS A 220 8.04 8.77 5.01
CA HIS A 220 7.65 9.19 3.67
C HIS A 220 6.16 8.88 3.43
N LEU A 221 5.43 9.82 2.80
CA LEU A 221 3.96 9.70 2.64
C LEU A 221 3.54 8.43 1.90
N ASP A 222 4.30 8.01 0.89
CA ASP A 222 4.00 6.77 0.14
C ASP A 222 4.19 5.52 1.01
N ASN A 223 5.17 5.54 1.92
CA ASN A 223 5.39 4.43 2.85
C ASN A 223 4.31 4.41 3.95
N ILE A 224 3.78 5.57 4.35
CA ILE A 224 2.60 5.64 5.22
C ILE A 224 1.36 5.08 4.51
N ARG A 225 1.17 5.33 3.21
CA ARG A 225 0.08 4.71 2.42
C ARG A 225 0.21 3.18 2.38
N LYS A 226 1.41 2.67 2.17
CA LYS A 226 1.70 1.22 2.23
C LYS A 226 1.44 0.63 3.61
N ALA A 227 1.82 1.32 4.66
CA ALA A 227 1.57 0.90 6.04
C ALA A 227 0.07 0.72 6.34
N LEU A 228 -0.80 1.50 5.71
CA LEU A 228 -2.25 1.32 5.86
C LEU A 228 -2.79 0.01 5.25
N THR A 229 -2.05 -0.62 4.33
CA THR A 229 -2.38 -1.96 3.83
C THR A 229 -2.15 -3.02 4.92
N ILE A 230 -1.10 -2.86 5.73
CA ILE A 230 -0.84 -3.74 6.89
C ILE A 230 -2.02 -3.66 7.87
N VAL A 231 -2.51 -2.43 8.16
CA VAL A 231 -3.69 -2.23 9.03
C VAL A 231 -4.93 -2.93 8.47
N ASP A 232 -5.19 -2.81 7.16
CA ASP A 232 -6.34 -3.45 6.52
C ASP A 232 -6.24 -4.99 6.63
N GLN A 233 -5.07 -5.56 6.39
CA GLN A 233 -4.83 -7.01 6.47
C GLN A 233 -4.96 -7.52 7.90
N THR A 234 -4.40 -6.80 8.88
CA THR A 234 -4.53 -7.12 10.30
C THR A 234 -6.00 -7.09 10.73
N ASN A 235 -6.75 -6.08 10.32
CA ASN A 235 -8.18 -6.00 10.61
C ASN A 235 -8.98 -7.10 9.90
N ALA A 236 -8.62 -7.49 8.68
CA ALA A 236 -9.23 -8.64 8.00
C ALA A 236 -8.96 -9.96 8.74
N ALA A 237 -7.71 -10.19 9.20
CA ALA A 237 -7.35 -11.37 9.99
C ALA A 237 -8.10 -11.42 11.33
N ARG A 238 -8.32 -10.27 11.98
CA ARG A 238 -9.12 -10.13 13.21
C ARG A 238 -10.59 -10.39 12.95
N ALA A 239 -11.17 -9.79 11.91
CA ALA A 239 -12.57 -9.98 11.53
C ALA A 239 -12.90 -11.45 11.21
N ALA A 240 -11.99 -12.18 10.54
CA ALA A 240 -12.13 -13.60 10.28
C ALA A 240 -12.20 -14.45 11.57
N ARG A 241 -11.83 -13.90 12.72
CA ARG A 241 -11.87 -14.52 14.05
C ARG A 241 -12.93 -13.91 14.97
N GLY A 242 -13.82 -13.07 14.42
CA GLY A 242 -14.89 -12.42 15.18
C GLY A 242 -14.40 -11.33 16.14
N LEU A 243 -13.19 -10.81 15.94
CA LEU A 243 -12.62 -9.73 16.73
C LEU A 243 -12.95 -8.37 16.11
N SER A 244 -13.06 -7.35 16.95
CA SER A 244 -13.32 -5.98 16.50
C SER A 244 -12.13 -5.44 15.72
N GLU A 245 -12.43 -4.59 14.71
CA GLU A 245 -11.42 -3.77 14.03
C GLU A 245 -10.69 -2.85 15.01
N LEU A 246 -9.38 -2.73 14.82
CA LEU A 246 -8.57 -1.73 15.51
C LEU A 246 -8.58 -0.42 14.72
N LYS A 247 -8.77 0.68 15.44
CA LYS A 247 -8.65 2.03 14.86
C LYS A 247 -7.19 2.44 14.78
N VAL A 248 -6.89 3.32 13.84
CA VAL A 248 -5.56 3.91 13.69
C VAL A 248 -5.49 5.19 14.53
N THR A 249 -4.36 5.42 15.21
CA THR A 249 -4.07 6.73 15.80
C THR A 249 -2.80 7.34 15.19
N PRO A 250 -2.74 8.68 15.06
CA PRO A 250 -1.53 9.36 14.56
C PRO A 250 -0.30 9.05 15.42
N THR A 251 -0.48 8.96 16.74
CA THR A 251 0.61 8.67 17.69
C THR A 251 1.17 7.27 17.46
N LEU A 252 0.30 6.25 17.34
CA LEU A 252 0.75 4.87 17.10
C LEU A 252 1.39 4.72 15.72
N MET A 253 0.88 5.41 14.69
CA MET A 253 1.52 5.43 13.37
C MET A 253 2.94 6.00 13.45
N ALA A 254 3.13 7.12 14.16
CA ALA A 254 4.45 7.73 14.33
C ALA A 254 5.39 6.86 15.20
N GLN A 255 4.88 6.21 16.25
CA GLN A 255 5.64 5.25 17.07
C GLN A 255 6.08 4.06 16.24
N SER A 256 5.17 3.45 15.48
CA SER A 256 5.50 2.36 14.56
C SER A 256 6.56 2.78 13.55
N ALA A 257 6.43 4.00 12.98
CA ALA A 257 7.41 4.52 12.02
C ALA A 257 8.81 4.66 12.61
N ILE A 258 8.96 5.15 13.85
CA ILE A 258 10.25 5.26 14.53
C ILE A 258 10.79 3.85 14.82
N GLN A 259 10.00 2.95 15.40
CA GLN A 259 10.44 1.58 15.72
C GLN A 259 10.85 0.82 14.46
N THR A 260 10.07 0.90 13.39
CA THR A 260 10.40 0.24 12.12
C THR A 260 11.67 0.81 11.51
N ASN A 261 11.87 2.14 11.49
CA ASN A 261 13.12 2.75 11.02
C ASN A 261 14.32 2.28 11.83
N VAL A 262 14.23 2.22 13.16
CA VAL A 262 15.29 1.68 14.02
C VAL A 262 15.51 0.18 13.75
N GLY A 263 14.43 -0.57 13.61
CA GLY A 263 14.44 -2.00 13.31
C GLY A 263 15.22 -2.34 12.03
N THR A 264 15.20 -1.46 11.02
CA THR A 264 15.93 -1.66 9.77
C THR A 264 17.44 -1.85 9.97
N LYS A 265 18.01 -1.29 11.02
CA LYS A 265 19.42 -1.44 11.37
C LYS A 265 19.63 -2.47 12.48
N LEU A 266 18.73 -2.46 13.48
CA LEU A 266 18.83 -3.33 14.63
C LEU A 266 18.62 -4.81 14.27
N LEU A 267 17.77 -5.09 13.27
CA LEU A 267 17.28 -6.42 12.89
C LEU A 267 16.64 -7.16 14.09
N TRP A 268 15.94 -6.40 14.92
CA TRP A 268 15.27 -6.86 16.13
C TRP A 268 14.27 -5.81 16.63
N HIS A 269 13.45 -6.16 17.60
CA HIS A 269 12.49 -5.27 18.25
C HIS A 269 13.21 -4.18 19.06
N PRO A 270 13.00 -2.89 18.75
CA PRO A 270 13.68 -1.79 19.45
C PRO A 270 13.16 -1.54 20.87
N GLU A 271 11.93 -1.95 21.16
CA GLU A 271 11.29 -1.78 22.48
C GLU A 271 11.31 -0.32 22.99
N ILE A 272 11.13 0.65 22.10
CA ILE A 272 11.19 2.07 22.45
C ILE A 272 9.97 2.48 23.27
N PHE A 273 8.81 2.07 22.82
CA PHE A 273 7.52 2.43 23.41
C PHE A 273 6.88 1.23 24.12
N SER A 274 6.01 1.52 25.09
CA SER A 274 5.24 0.49 25.80
C SER A 274 4.00 0.10 25.00
N VAL A 275 4.22 -0.70 23.95
CA VAL A 275 3.21 -1.16 22.99
C VAL A 275 3.46 -2.63 22.68
N GLY A 276 2.42 -3.36 22.22
CA GLY A 276 2.66 -4.62 21.51
C GLY A 276 3.31 -4.31 20.16
N GLU A 277 4.23 -5.12 19.69
CA GLU A 277 4.93 -4.89 18.44
C GLU A 277 5.04 -6.18 17.64
N ASN A 278 4.75 -6.07 16.34
CA ASN A 278 5.14 -7.03 15.32
C ASN A 278 6.13 -6.35 14.37
N LEU A 279 7.17 -7.09 13.96
CA LEU A 279 8.17 -6.61 13.02
C LEU A 279 8.55 -7.74 12.06
N ALA A 280 8.58 -7.44 10.77
CA ALA A 280 9.03 -8.36 9.73
C ALA A 280 10.01 -7.67 8.77
N TRP A 281 10.90 -8.45 8.17
CA TRP A 281 11.80 -8.00 7.12
C TRP A 281 12.08 -9.11 6.12
N GLY A 282 12.37 -8.71 4.88
CA GLY A 282 12.68 -9.65 3.80
C GLY A 282 11.49 -10.40 3.23
N CYS A 283 10.26 -10.06 3.63
CA CYS A 283 9.03 -10.42 2.95
C CYS A 283 8.56 -9.26 2.04
N ALA A 284 7.71 -9.53 1.06
CA ALA A 284 7.08 -8.46 0.30
C ALA A 284 6.14 -7.66 1.20
N HIS A 285 5.97 -6.34 0.92
CA HIS A 285 5.23 -5.41 1.78
C HIS A 285 3.75 -5.75 2.03
N ASP A 286 3.20 -6.69 1.30
CA ASP A 286 1.84 -7.21 1.44
C ASP A 286 1.79 -8.61 2.08
N ARG A 287 2.92 -9.10 2.62
CA ARG A 287 3.04 -10.46 3.15
C ARG A 287 3.36 -10.56 4.64
N ALA A 288 3.67 -9.46 5.30
CA ALA A 288 4.05 -9.51 6.71
C ALA A 288 2.94 -10.09 7.59
N VAL A 289 1.69 -9.64 7.39
CA VAL A 289 0.55 -10.15 8.16
C VAL A 289 0.31 -11.65 7.91
N ASP A 290 0.47 -12.13 6.68
CA ASP A 290 0.39 -13.56 6.36
C ASP A 290 1.47 -14.36 7.09
N VAL A 291 2.71 -13.83 7.14
CA VAL A 291 3.82 -14.46 7.85
C VAL A 291 3.50 -14.53 9.36
N TRP A 292 3.06 -13.43 9.96
CA TRP A 292 2.68 -13.38 11.36
C TRP A 292 1.50 -14.30 11.68
N MET A 293 0.50 -14.34 10.82
CA MET A 293 -0.66 -15.24 10.99
C MET A 293 -0.31 -16.71 10.77
N GLY A 294 0.77 -17.02 10.02
CA GLY A 294 1.30 -18.37 9.88
C GLY A 294 1.75 -19.00 11.20
N GLU A 295 2.07 -18.18 12.21
CA GLU A 295 2.42 -18.64 13.55
C GLU A 295 1.23 -19.31 14.30
N GLU A 296 0.00 -19.17 13.81
CA GLU A 296 -1.18 -19.89 14.34
C GLU A 296 -0.97 -21.39 14.35
N ALA A 297 -0.33 -21.95 13.32
CA ALA A 297 -0.04 -23.36 13.26
C ALA A 297 0.96 -23.78 14.36
N VAL A 298 1.95 -22.91 14.64
CA VAL A 298 2.94 -23.13 15.72
C VAL A 298 2.24 -23.09 17.08
N TYR A 299 1.38 -22.10 17.31
CA TYR A 299 0.61 -21.99 18.54
C TYR A 299 -0.33 -23.18 18.74
N SER A 300 -1.02 -23.60 17.70
CA SER A 300 -1.95 -24.72 17.75
C SER A 300 -1.25 -26.05 18.08
N ALA A 301 -0.10 -26.31 17.47
CA ALA A 301 0.73 -27.49 17.78
C ALA A 301 1.23 -27.45 19.23
N TYR A 302 1.74 -26.31 19.68
CA TYR A 302 2.22 -26.13 21.04
C TYR A 302 1.13 -26.38 22.09
N VAL A 303 -0.07 -25.84 21.87
CA VAL A 303 -1.21 -26.04 22.79
C VAL A 303 -1.74 -27.46 22.75
N ALA A 304 -1.62 -28.19 21.64
CA ALA A 304 -1.98 -29.60 21.57
C ALA A 304 -1.05 -30.47 22.44
N GLU A 305 0.24 -30.12 22.49
CA GLU A 305 1.24 -30.81 23.36
C GLU A 305 1.17 -30.33 24.80
N HIS A 306 0.77 -29.07 25.04
CA HIS A 306 0.72 -28.44 26.37
C HIS A 306 -0.64 -27.76 26.58
N PRO A 307 -1.74 -28.52 26.79
CA PRO A 307 -3.09 -27.94 26.94
C PRO A 307 -3.23 -26.98 28.13
N ASP A 308 -2.45 -27.22 29.19
CA ASP A 308 -2.37 -26.40 30.40
C ASP A 308 -1.73 -25.03 30.18
N ARG A 309 -1.03 -24.84 29.05
CA ARG A 309 -0.35 -23.60 28.70
C ARG A 309 -1.10 -22.79 27.62
N ARG A 310 -2.32 -23.17 27.29
CA ARG A 310 -3.19 -22.39 26.40
C ARG A 310 -3.40 -21.01 26.99
N LEU A 311 -3.15 -19.96 26.17
CA LEU A 311 -3.41 -18.57 26.57
C LEU A 311 -4.93 -18.39 26.78
N ALA A 312 -5.31 -18.11 28.03
CA ALA A 312 -6.66 -17.69 28.37
C ALA A 312 -6.75 -16.16 28.36
N TRP A 313 -7.67 -15.64 27.56
CA TRP A 313 -7.91 -14.21 27.43
C TRP A 313 -8.84 -13.71 28.55
N GLU A 314 -8.34 -13.65 29.78
CA GLU A 314 -9.13 -13.28 30.97
C GLU A 314 -9.21 -11.75 31.16
N ASN A 315 -8.14 -11.03 30.80
CA ASN A 315 -8.02 -9.59 30.95
C ASN A 315 -6.94 -9.01 30.02
N ALA A 316 -6.80 -7.69 30.02
CA ALA A 316 -5.85 -6.96 29.17
C ALA A 316 -4.38 -7.39 29.37
N ASN A 317 -4.00 -7.92 30.53
CA ASN A 317 -2.65 -8.35 30.83
C ASN A 317 -2.40 -9.84 30.49
N SER A 318 -3.39 -10.57 30.00
CA SER A 318 -3.28 -12.02 29.77
C SER A 318 -2.10 -12.38 28.85
N LEU A 319 -1.92 -11.66 27.74
CA LEU A 319 -0.80 -11.89 26.84
C LEU A 319 0.55 -11.54 27.50
N HIS A 320 0.62 -10.42 28.20
CA HIS A 320 1.84 -10.02 28.91
C HIS A 320 2.24 -11.04 29.95
N ASN A 321 1.32 -11.48 30.81
CA ASN A 321 1.59 -12.49 31.83
C ASN A 321 2.03 -13.83 31.21
N TRP A 322 1.39 -14.22 30.09
CA TRP A 322 1.73 -15.42 29.36
C TRP A 322 3.13 -15.33 28.74
N SER A 323 3.49 -14.19 28.15
CA SER A 323 4.81 -13.95 27.57
C SER A 323 5.93 -13.99 28.62
N LEU A 324 5.66 -13.53 29.84
CA LEU A 324 6.62 -13.65 30.96
C LEU A 324 6.75 -15.09 31.45
N ALA A 325 5.67 -15.87 31.45
CA ALA A 325 5.70 -17.28 31.87
C ALA A 325 6.36 -18.18 30.80
N TYR A 326 6.23 -17.84 29.52
CA TYR A 326 6.69 -18.65 28.38
C TYR A 326 7.44 -17.79 27.33
N PRO A 327 8.57 -17.18 27.71
CA PRO A 327 9.26 -16.21 26.82
C PRO A 327 9.80 -16.84 25.54
N SER A 328 10.30 -18.08 25.59
CA SER A 328 10.81 -18.78 24.40
C SER A 328 9.70 -19.12 23.41
N GLU A 329 8.54 -19.45 23.91
CA GLU A 329 7.34 -19.73 23.12
C GLU A 329 6.78 -18.46 22.51
N TYR A 330 6.74 -17.39 23.30
CA TYR A 330 6.30 -16.08 22.81
C TYR A 330 7.14 -15.59 21.62
N LEU A 331 8.46 -15.80 21.64
CA LEU A 331 9.33 -15.46 20.51
C LEU A 331 8.99 -16.20 19.20
N ARG A 332 8.26 -17.31 19.28
CA ARG A 332 7.90 -18.14 18.13
C ARG A 332 6.49 -17.91 17.61
N MET A 333 5.63 -17.28 18.37
CA MET A 333 4.21 -17.13 18.05
C MET A 333 3.61 -15.80 18.54
N GLY A 334 4.45 -14.89 18.99
CA GLY A 334 4.03 -13.61 19.58
C GLY A 334 3.36 -12.67 18.58
N HIS A 335 3.76 -12.72 17.31
CA HIS A 335 3.15 -11.88 16.28
C HIS A 335 1.68 -12.27 16.07
N TYR A 336 1.40 -13.56 15.92
CA TYR A 336 0.04 -14.08 15.85
C TYR A 336 -0.77 -13.69 17.09
N LEU A 337 -0.22 -13.90 18.30
CA LEU A 337 -0.91 -13.60 19.56
C LEU A 337 -1.19 -12.10 19.73
N ASN A 338 -0.33 -11.23 19.23
CA ASN A 338 -0.60 -9.78 19.17
C ASN A 338 -1.80 -9.49 18.28
N ILE A 339 -1.84 -10.02 17.06
CA ILE A 339 -2.94 -9.76 16.12
C ILE A 339 -4.28 -10.20 16.69
N ILE A 340 -4.34 -11.36 17.34
CA ILE A 340 -5.59 -11.91 17.87
C ILE A 340 -5.93 -11.44 19.30
N ASN A 341 -5.17 -10.54 19.88
CA ASN A 341 -5.46 -10.02 21.21
C ASN A 341 -6.79 -9.24 21.23
N PRO A 342 -7.81 -9.70 21.97
CA PRO A 342 -9.13 -9.07 21.97
C PRO A 342 -9.17 -7.75 22.74
N TYR A 343 -8.14 -7.44 23.53
CA TYR A 343 -8.10 -6.27 24.41
C TYR A 343 -7.41 -5.06 23.77
N TYR A 344 -6.74 -5.22 22.64
CA TYR A 344 -6.22 -4.06 21.93
C TYR A 344 -7.36 -3.19 21.39
N VAL A 345 -7.18 -1.88 21.52
CA VAL A 345 -8.19 -0.86 21.16
C VAL A 345 -7.80 -0.03 19.94
N ALA A 346 -6.51 0.05 19.65
CA ALA A 346 -5.99 0.75 18.48
C ALA A 346 -4.62 0.21 18.07
N MET A 347 -4.23 0.56 16.85
CA MET A 347 -2.96 0.17 16.26
C MET A 347 -2.35 1.29 15.43
N GLY A 348 -1.07 1.16 15.13
CA GLY A 348 -0.37 1.87 14.08
C GLY A 348 0.47 0.91 13.28
N ALA A 349 0.80 1.25 12.05
CA ALA A 349 1.67 0.45 11.21
C ALA A 349 2.72 1.32 10.51
N ALA A 350 3.79 0.69 10.04
CA ALA A 350 4.86 1.36 9.33
C ALA A 350 5.48 0.43 8.28
N TYR A 351 5.98 1.06 7.22
CA TYR A 351 6.75 0.41 6.17
C TYR A 351 8.02 1.22 5.92
N SER A 352 9.18 0.57 5.87
CA SER A 352 10.48 1.23 5.68
C SER A 352 11.39 0.40 4.76
N ARG A 353 12.23 1.08 3.99
CA ARG A 353 13.23 0.49 3.09
C ARG A 353 14.63 1.02 3.37
N LEU A 354 14.90 1.47 4.58
CA LEU A 354 16.19 2.05 4.95
C LEU A 354 17.34 1.03 4.97
N ASN A 355 17.05 -0.26 5.16
CA ASN A 355 18.06 -1.30 5.08
C ASN A 355 18.43 -1.58 3.62
N THR A 356 19.73 -1.81 3.35
CA THR A 356 20.23 -2.06 1.99
C THR A 356 20.32 -3.53 1.63
N GLN A 357 20.26 -4.41 2.61
CA GLN A 357 20.30 -5.86 2.44
C GLN A 357 18.90 -6.47 2.34
N TRP A 358 17.95 -5.94 3.13
CA TRP A 358 16.56 -6.34 3.18
C TRP A 358 15.70 -5.15 2.78
N ASP A 359 15.10 -5.20 1.60
CA ASP A 359 14.42 -4.04 1.02
C ASP A 359 13.14 -3.63 1.76
N ASP A 360 12.43 -4.58 2.37
CA ASP A 360 11.14 -4.33 2.98
C ASP A 360 11.18 -4.63 4.48
N PHE A 361 10.87 -3.61 5.29
CA PHE A 361 10.65 -3.69 6.73
C PHE A 361 9.22 -3.25 7.03
N GLU A 362 8.50 -4.07 7.73
CA GLU A 362 7.12 -3.85 8.11
C GLU A 362 6.98 -3.97 9.61
N GLY A 363 6.30 -2.98 10.20
CA GLY A 363 6.02 -2.99 11.63
C GLY A 363 4.58 -2.60 11.91
N GLU A 364 4.04 -3.18 12.96
CA GLU A 364 2.80 -2.73 13.56
C GLU A 364 2.93 -2.67 15.08
N VAL A 365 2.22 -1.74 15.67
CA VAL A 365 2.18 -1.55 17.11
C VAL A 365 0.74 -1.50 17.59
N PHE A 366 0.51 -1.99 18.80
CA PHE A 366 -0.82 -2.14 19.39
C PHE A 366 -0.86 -1.54 20.78
N THR A 367 -2.01 -0.99 21.18
CA THR A 367 -2.21 -0.48 22.55
C THR A 367 -3.47 -1.04 23.19
N LEU A 368 -3.39 -1.22 24.49
CA LEU A 368 -4.51 -1.64 25.36
C LEU A 368 -5.37 -0.44 25.81
N SER A 369 -4.87 0.77 25.70
CA SER A 369 -5.58 1.98 26.12
C SER A 369 -5.15 3.16 25.27
N LEU A 370 -6.04 4.14 25.15
CA LEU A 370 -5.77 5.41 24.47
C LEU A 370 -5.59 6.52 25.51
N PRO A 371 -4.63 7.43 25.29
CA PRO A 371 -4.56 8.67 26.05
C PRO A 371 -5.86 9.46 25.94
N SER A 372 -6.20 10.22 26.99
CA SER A 372 -7.38 11.09 26.95
C SER A 372 -7.25 12.11 25.82
N GLY A 373 -8.27 12.20 24.96
CA GLY A 373 -8.29 13.10 23.81
C GLY A 373 -7.57 12.58 22.57
N GLU A 374 -6.98 11.40 22.59
CA GLU A 374 -6.38 10.79 21.39
C GLU A 374 -7.45 10.53 20.33
N ARG A 375 -7.22 11.04 19.13
CA ARG A 375 -8.14 10.88 18.02
C ARG A 375 -7.88 9.57 17.29
N THR A 376 -8.93 8.81 17.05
CA THR A 376 -8.88 7.57 16.30
C THR A 376 -9.48 7.73 14.90
N TYR A 377 -9.02 6.93 13.97
CA TYR A 377 -9.46 6.92 12.58
C TYR A 377 -9.69 5.48 12.12
N THR A 378 -10.65 5.29 11.24
CA THR A 378 -10.64 4.10 10.36
C THR A 378 -9.48 4.21 9.39
N THR A 379 -9.06 3.09 8.79
CA THR A 379 -8.03 3.11 7.73
C THR A 379 -8.44 4.03 6.57
N ALA A 380 -9.72 4.00 6.18
CA ALA A 380 -10.25 4.84 5.11
C ALA A 380 -10.17 6.34 5.45
N GLU A 381 -10.55 6.74 6.69
CA GLU A 381 -10.43 8.12 7.15
C GLU A 381 -8.98 8.58 7.20
N PHE A 382 -8.06 7.73 7.69
CA PHE A 382 -6.64 8.08 7.74
C PHE A 382 -6.05 8.19 6.33
N ARG A 383 -6.42 7.28 5.42
CA ARG A 383 -6.03 7.33 4.00
C ARG A 383 -6.50 8.61 3.32
N ALA A 384 -7.69 9.11 3.65
CA ALA A 384 -8.21 10.38 3.12
C ALA A 384 -7.39 11.61 3.57
N LEU A 385 -6.64 11.54 4.67
CA LEU A 385 -5.72 12.61 5.09
C LEU A 385 -4.50 12.71 4.19
N LEU A 386 -4.12 11.61 3.54
CA LEU A 386 -2.95 11.53 2.67
C LEU A 386 -3.22 12.04 1.24
N GLY A 387 -4.46 12.28 0.89
CA GLY A 387 -4.91 12.82 -0.40
C GLY A 387 -5.28 11.75 -1.39
#